data_d78e58f88ee493bbe881b691fb18c644
#
_entry.id   d78e58f88ee493bbe881b691fb18c644
#
_cell.length_a   1.000
_cell.length_b   1.000
_cell.length_c   1.000
_cell.angle_alpha   90.00
_cell.angle_beta   90.00
_cell.angle_gamma   90.00
#
_symmetry.space_group_name_H-M   'P 1'
#
loop_
_entity.id
_entity.type
_entity.pdbx_description
1 polymer ?
#
loop_
_entity_poly.entity_id
_entity_poly.type
_entity_poly.pdbx_seq_one_letter_code
_entity_poly.pdbx_strand_id
1 'polypeptide(L)'
;MSELKITDVKTYIVPPSFDGKKRWCDNKTFLFVKLETNKGIDGWGECYVLRDRERCIELYIKEMKRYLVDFDPSRIKFFQDWVYNSFAEGRPGIDLFCAISGIEIAMWDIMGKYYNTPVYNLLGGPVHDKLRLYANLSTHGYKSPEEVAEQAKEMVAMGFTAVKMYPFDFGESDDEVYERVVKVREAIGNETELMIDIWRKAQPDQAVNIAKRIEPLRIT
;
A
#
# COMPACT_ATOMS: atom_id res chain seq x y z
N MET A 1 -20.81 0.09 31.48
CA MET A 1 -20.55 -0.20 30.06
C MET A 1 -20.10 -1.65 29.93
N SER A 2 -20.72 -2.44 29.08
CA SER A 2 -20.26 -3.81 28.85
C SER A 2 -18.89 -3.72 28.20
N GLU A 3 -17.90 -4.20 28.88
CA GLU A 3 -16.51 -4.10 28.53
C GLU A 3 -16.27 -4.86 27.19
N LEU A 4 -15.97 -4.11 26.11
CA LEU A 4 -15.59 -4.69 24.82
C LEU A 4 -14.15 -5.17 24.92
N LYS A 5 -13.91 -6.47 24.62
CA LYS A 5 -12.59 -7.08 24.72
C LYS A 5 -12.28 -7.94 23.52
N ILE A 6 -11.04 -7.91 23.09
CA ILE A 6 -10.51 -8.86 22.11
C ILE A 6 -10.42 -10.25 22.79
N THR A 7 -10.94 -11.27 22.14
CA THR A 7 -10.91 -12.67 22.63
C THR A 7 -9.93 -13.53 21.86
N ASP A 8 -9.66 -13.20 20.59
CA ASP A 8 -8.70 -13.94 19.78
C ASP A 8 -8.09 -13.07 18.69
N VAL A 9 -6.89 -13.45 18.24
CA VAL A 9 -6.16 -12.86 17.11
C VAL A 9 -5.80 -13.97 16.13
N LYS A 10 -6.27 -13.84 14.89
CA LYS A 10 -6.02 -14.80 13.81
C LYS A 10 -5.33 -14.10 12.64
N THR A 11 -4.50 -14.83 11.92
CA THR A 11 -3.78 -14.36 10.76
C THR A 11 -4.08 -15.23 9.54
N TYR A 12 -4.11 -14.60 8.36
CA TYR A 12 -4.38 -15.27 7.10
C TYR A 12 -3.37 -14.80 6.05
N ILE A 13 -2.47 -15.70 5.65
CA ILE A 13 -1.57 -15.47 4.53
C ILE A 13 -2.29 -15.95 3.26
N VAL A 14 -2.59 -15.02 2.37
CA VAL A 14 -3.29 -15.30 1.11
C VAL A 14 -2.34 -15.05 -0.04
N PRO A 15 -1.76 -16.10 -0.63
CA PRO A 15 -0.95 -15.96 -1.82
C PRO A 15 -1.83 -15.57 -3.00
N PRO A 16 -1.30 -14.87 -4.02
CA PRO A 16 -2.01 -14.67 -5.27
C PRO A 16 -2.34 -16.03 -5.90
N SER A 17 -3.36 -16.07 -6.76
CA SER A 17 -3.73 -17.28 -7.49
C SER A 17 -2.50 -17.80 -8.25
N PHE A 18 -2.06 -19.01 -7.93
CA PHE A 18 -0.78 -19.54 -8.34
C PHE A 18 -0.98 -20.54 -9.50
N ASP A 19 -0.40 -20.21 -10.64
CA ASP A 19 -0.38 -21.13 -11.82
C ASP A 19 0.71 -22.22 -11.71
N GLY A 20 1.24 -22.43 -10.50
CA GLY A 20 2.29 -23.42 -10.23
C GLY A 20 3.72 -22.96 -10.55
N LYS A 21 3.91 -21.78 -11.13
CA LYS A 21 5.24 -21.26 -11.47
C LYS A 21 5.77 -20.33 -10.38
N LYS A 22 6.87 -20.70 -9.73
CA LYS A 22 7.60 -19.80 -8.84
C LYS A 22 8.18 -18.63 -9.66
N ARG A 23 7.65 -17.45 -9.44
CA ARG A 23 8.22 -16.22 -10.01
C ARG A 23 8.79 -15.39 -8.85
N TRP A 24 10.05 -15.01 -8.95
CA TRP A 24 10.74 -14.22 -7.92
C TRP A 24 10.15 -12.81 -7.72
N CYS A 25 9.31 -12.35 -8.64
CA CYS A 25 8.96 -10.94 -8.72
C CYS A 25 7.47 -10.61 -8.76
N ASP A 26 6.57 -11.54 -9.08
CA ASP A 26 5.23 -11.18 -9.55
C ASP A 26 4.12 -11.38 -8.51
N ASN A 27 4.43 -11.97 -7.36
CA ASN A 27 3.39 -12.41 -6.44
C ASN A 27 3.39 -11.58 -5.16
N LYS A 28 2.50 -10.60 -5.07
CA LYS A 28 2.21 -9.95 -3.80
C LYS A 28 1.33 -10.89 -2.97
N THR A 29 1.89 -11.45 -1.91
CA THR A 29 1.13 -12.15 -0.88
C THR A 29 0.40 -11.12 -0.02
N PHE A 30 -0.86 -11.40 0.32
CA PHE A 30 -1.61 -10.60 1.29
C PHE A 30 -1.52 -11.25 2.67
N LEU A 31 -1.44 -10.42 3.70
CA LEU A 31 -1.53 -10.84 5.09
C LEU A 31 -2.65 -10.07 5.76
N PHE A 32 -3.68 -10.78 6.17
CA PHE A 32 -4.78 -10.22 6.94
C PHE A 32 -4.67 -10.64 8.40
N VAL A 33 -5.07 -9.72 9.28
CA VAL A 33 -5.30 -9.99 10.70
C VAL A 33 -6.78 -9.86 11.01
N LYS A 34 -7.30 -10.80 11.79
CA LYS A 34 -8.66 -10.77 12.32
C LYS A 34 -8.60 -10.69 13.84
N LEU A 35 -9.25 -9.70 14.41
CA LEU A 35 -9.48 -9.60 15.85
C LEU A 35 -10.91 -10.01 16.15
N GLU A 36 -11.10 -11.02 16.98
CA GLU A 36 -12.41 -11.45 17.47
C GLU A 36 -12.69 -10.81 18.83
N THR A 37 -13.98 -10.50 19.11
CA THR A 37 -14.36 -9.87 20.37
C THR A 37 -15.44 -10.66 21.13
N ASN A 38 -15.52 -10.40 22.43
CA ASN A 38 -16.55 -10.96 23.32
C ASN A 38 -18.00 -10.51 22.99
N LYS A 39 -18.16 -9.61 22.02
CA LYS A 39 -19.48 -9.13 21.53
C LYS A 39 -19.85 -9.72 20.17
N GLY A 40 -19.08 -10.67 19.64
CA GLY A 40 -19.30 -11.23 18.32
C GLY A 40 -19.03 -10.24 17.17
N ILE A 41 -18.36 -9.12 17.45
CA ILE A 41 -17.92 -8.16 16.45
C ILE A 41 -16.47 -8.50 16.10
N ASP A 42 -16.23 -8.81 14.83
CA ASP A 42 -14.89 -9.10 14.34
C ASP A 42 -14.33 -7.90 13.57
N GLY A 43 -13.08 -7.57 13.77
CA GLY A 43 -12.35 -6.57 12.99
C GLY A 43 -11.32 -7.22 12.09
N TRP A 44 -11.18 -6.65 10.89
CA TRP A 44 -10.22 -7.08 9.89
C TRP A 44 -9.26 -5.95 9.54
N GLY A 45 -7.98 -6.30 9.37
CA GLY A 45 -6.96 -5.40 8.90
C GLY A 45 -6.03 -6.08 7.91
N GLU A 46 -5.53 -5.34 6.93
CA GLU A 46 -4.49 -5.77 6.01
C GLU A 46 -3.14 -5.23 6.49
N CYS A 47 -2.15 -6.11 6.59
CA CYS A 47 -0.77 -5.72 6.80
C CYS A 47 -0.11 -5.43 5.45
N TYR A 48 0.61 -4.32 5.33
CA TYR A 48 1.48 -4.15 4.17
C TYR A 48 2.57 -5.22 4.20
N VAL A 49 2.67 -6.01 3.12
CA VAL A 49 3.63 -7.09 3.04
C VAL A 49 4.76 -6.71 2.09
N LEU A 50 5.97 -6.69 2.61
CA LEU A 50 7.18 -6.70 1.80
C LEU A 50 7.40 -8.12 1.26
N ARG A 51 7.94 -8.24 0.05
CA ARG A 51 8.13 -9.55 -0.60
C ARG A 51 8.86 -10.54 0.31
N ASP A 52 8.32 -11.75 0.37
CA ASP A 52 8.87 -12.88 1.14
C ASP A 52 9.01 -12.60 2.65
N ARG A 53 8.32 -11.58 3.19
CA ARG A 53 8.34 -11.22 4.62
C ARG A 53 7.01 -11.45 5.34
N GLU A 54 6.02 -11.99 4.66
CA GLU A 54 4.68 -12.22 5.24
C GLU A 54 4.74 -13.03 6.53
N ARG A 55 5.62 -14.05 6.58
CA ARG A 55 5.78 -14.91 7.78
C ARG A 55 6.50 -14.19 8.92
N CYS A 56 7.43 -13.29 8.62
CA CYS A 56 8.10 -12.48 9.64
C CYS A 56 7.10 -11.49 10.25
N ILE A 57 6.30 -10.84 9.42
CA ILE A 57 5.26 -9.89 9.87
C ILE A 57 4.18 -10.64 10.66
N GLU A 58 3.75 -11.81 10.18
CA GLU A 58 2.81 -12.68 10.89
C GLU A 58 3.31 -13.07 12.29
N LEU A 59 4.60 -13.36 12.42
CA LEU A 59 5.19 -13.73 13.71
C LEU A 59 5.09 -12.59 14.72
N TYR A 60 5.31 -11.33 14.33
CA TYR A 60 5.08 -10.18 15.20
C TYR A 60 3.62 -10.13 15.70
N ILE A 61 2.65 -10.37 14.83
CA ILE A 61 1.24 -10.40 15.22
C ILE A 61 0.98 -11.51 16.24
N LYS A 62 1.51 -12.72 15.98
CA LYS A 62 1.38 -13.87 16.87
C LYS A 62 2.00 -13.60 18.24
N GLU A 63 3.17 -12.95 18.29
CA GLU A 63 3.81 -12.58 19.54
C GLU A 63 3.04 -11.48 20.31
N MET A 64 2.41 -10.54 19.59
CA MET A 64 1.58 -9.52 20.23
C MET A 64 0.23 -10.06 20.73
N LYS A 65 -0.24 -11.22 20.26
CA LYS A 65 -1.51 -11.83 20.70
C LYS A 65 -1.63 -11.91 22.21
N ARG A 66 -0.57 -12.27 22.93
CA ARG A 66 -0.55 -12.37 24.41
C ARG A 66 -0.89 -11.08 25.15
N TYR A 67 -0.74 -9.92 24.47
CA TYR A 67 -1.07 -8.60 25.01
C TYR A 67 -2.40 -8.08 24.47
N LEU A 68 -2.86 -8.63 23.35
CA LEU A 68 -4.11 -8.21 22.68
C LEU A 68 -5.33 -8.94 23.24
N VAL A 69 -5.19 -10.20 23.70
CA VAL A 69 -6.28 -10.90 24.38
C VAL A 69 -6.62 -10.16 25.66
N ASP A 70 -7.93 -9.98 25.94
CA ASP A 70 -8.49 -9.16 27.02
C ASP A 70 -8.27 -7.64 26.87
N PHE A 71 -7.60 -7.18 25.81
CA PHE A 71 -7.41 -5.76 25.54
C PHE A 71 -8.71 -5.11 25.02
N ASP A 72 -8.94 -3.86 25.40
CA ASP A 72 -10.04 -3.03 24.89
C ASP A 72 -9.66 -2.42 23.54
N PRO A 73 -10.31 -2.85 22.43
CA PRO A 73 -9.96 -2.36 21.09
C PRO A 73 -10.27 -0.88 20.86
N SER A 74 -11.01 -0.20 21.74
CA SER A 74 -11.24 1.24 21.65
C SER A 74 -9.99 2.06 22.00
N ARG A 75 -9.00 1.46 22.66
CA ARG A 75 -7.78 2.13 23.11
C ARG A 75 -6.67 2.11 22.05
N ILE A 76 -7.03 2.48 20.80
CA ILE A 76 -6.14 2.42 19.64
C ILE A 76 -4.86 3.23 19.84
N LYS A 77 -5.00 4.47 20.32
CA LYS A 77 -3.84 5.34 20.55
C LYS A 77 -2.92 4.81 21.65
N PHE A 78 -3.48 4.22 22.70
CA PHE A 78 -2.69 3.56 23.72
C PHE A 78 -1.92 2.36 23.16
N PHE A 79 -2.55 1.56 22.30
CA PHE A 79 -1.90 0.43 21.65
C PHE A 79 -0.69 0.89 20.81
N GLN A 80 -0.85 1.92 20.00
CA GLN A 80 0.25 2.48 19.20
C GLN A 80 1.42 2.93 20.07
N ASP A 81 1.13 3.70 21.11
CA ASP A 81 2.14 4.24 22.02
C ASP A 81 2.86 3.12 22.79
N TRP A 82 2.09 2.16 23.30
CA TRP A 82 2.64 1.03 24.03
C TRP A 82 3.55 0.14 23.16
N VAL A 83 3.11 -0.17 21.92
CA VAL A 83 3.94 -1.01 21.02
C VAL A 83 5.23 -0.27 20.68
N TYR A 84 5.16 1.02 20.38
CA TYR A 84 6.35 1.80 20.04
C TYR A 84 7.33 1.87 21.21
N ASN A 85 6.87 2.25 22.39
CA ASN A 85 7.74 2.54 23.53
C ASN A 85 8.16 1.29 24.32
N SER A 86 7.29 0.28 24.40
CA SER A 86 7.52 -0.89 25.25
C SER A 86 7.90 -2.13 24.48
N PHE A 87 7.08 -2.55 23.49
CA PHE A 87 7.37 -3.76 22.71
C PHE A 87 8.57 -3.58 21.79
N ALA A 88 8.69 -2.42 21.17
CA ALA A 88 9.75 -2.08 20.23
C ALA A 88 10.92 -1.31 20.86
N GLU A 89 10.82 -0.91 22.13
CA GLU A 89 11.84 -0.09 22.83
C GLU A 89 12.25 1.18 22.04
N GLY A 90 11.30 1.81 21.34
CA GLY A 90 11.55 2.98 20.50
C GLY A 90 12.38 2.70 19.24
N ARG A 91 12.60 1.45 18.87
CA ARG A 91 13.43 1.02 17.72
C ARG A 91 12.68 0.05 16.78
N PRO A 92 11.48 0.39 16.33
CA PRO A 92 10.73 -0.48 15.44
C PRO A 92 11.37 -0.52 14.05
N GLY A 93 11.40 -1.73 13.46
CA GLY A 93 11.68 -1.93 12.04
C GLY A 93 10.40 -1.86 11.21
N ILE A 94 10.55 -1.78 9.89
CA ILE A 94 9.40 -1.68 8.97
C ILE A 94 8.44 -2.87 9.10
N ASP A 95 8.94 -4.10 9.31
CA ASP A 95 8.11 -5.30 9.42
C ASP A 95 7.20 -5.24 10.65
N LEU A 96 7.72 -4.70 11.76
CA LEU A 96 6.91 -4.47 12.95
C LEU A 96 5.83 -3.41 12.71
N PHE A 97 6.15 -2.31 12.03
CA PHE A 97 5.14 -1.31 11.66
C PHE A 97 4.05 -1.89 10.75
N CYS A 98 4.41 -2.78 9.82
CA CYS A 98 3.43 -3.48 8.99
C CYS A 98 2.46 -4.32 9.84
N ALA A 99 2.97 -5.03 10.85
CA ALA A 99 2.14 -5.80 11.78
C ALA A 99 1.24 -4.90 12.65
N ILE A 100 1.80 -3.82 13.21
CA ILE A 100 1.05 -2.83 14.00
C ILE A 100 -0.09 -2.23 13.19
N SER A 101 0.19 -1.82 11.95
CA SER A 101 -0.80 -1.22 11.05
C SER A 101 -1.99 -2.15 10.80
N GLY A 102 -1.74 -3.44 10.51
CA GLY A 102 -2.82 -4.40 10.34
C GLY A 102 -3.69 -4.58 11.57
N ILE A 103 -3.08 -4.65 12.76
CA ILE A 103 -3.81 -4.75 14.05
C ILE A 103 -4.62 -3.47 14.29
N GLU A 104 -4.03 -2.30 14.05
CA GLU A 104 -4.70 -1.01 14.23
C GLU A 104 -5.90 -0.86 13.30
N ILE A 105 -5.75 -1.21 12.02
CA ILE A 105 -6.87 -1.20 11.05
C ILE A 105 -8.00 -2.12 11.54
N ALA A 106 -7.67 -3.30 12.06
CA ALA A 106 -8.67 -4.21 12.61
C ALA A 106 -9.38 -3.63 13.86
N MET A 107 -8.68 -2.89 14.72
CA MET A 107 -9.31 -2.18 15.83
C MET A 107 -10.27 -1.08 15.33
N TRP A 108 -9.86 -0.29 14.33
CA TRP A 108 -10.74 0.71 13.72
C TRP A 108 -11.99 0.07 13.08
N ASP A 109 -11.85 -1.09 12.43
CA ASP A 109 -12.96 -1.83 11.85
C ASP A 109 -13.93 -2.32 12.93
N ILE A 110 -13.43 -2.81 14.09
CA ILE A 110 -14.26 -3.13 15.26
C ILE A 110 -15.05 -1.88 15.69
N MET A 111 -14.38 -0.74 15.85
CA MET A 111 -15.02 0.47 16.34
C MET A 111 -16.08 1.01 15.38
N GLY A 112 -15.82 0.95 14.06
CA GLY A 112 -16.80 1.30 13.04
C GLY A 112 -18.05 0.42 13.14
N LYS A 113 -17.87 -0.89 13.27
CA LYS A 113 -18.95 -1.86 13.44
C LYS A 113 -19.69 -1.68 14.78
N TYR A 114 -18.93 -1.47 15.86
CA TYR A 114 -19.51 -1.26 17.20
C TYR A 114 -20.42 -0.03 17.28
N TYR A 115 -20.01 1.08 16.62
CA TYR A 115 -20.80 2.31 16.55
C TYR A 115 -21.76 2.35 15.33
N ASN A 116 -21.79 1.29 14.53
CA ASN A 116 -22.58 1.22 13.29
C ASN A 116 -22.34 2.44 12.38
N THR A 117 -21.10 2.79 12.17
CA THR A 117 -20.70 3.94 11.33
C THR A 117 -19.43 3.61 10.53
N PRO A 118 -19.27 4.13 9.31
CA PRO A 118 -18.02 3.98 8.57
C PRO A 118 -16.84 4.59 9.34
N VAL A 119 -15.66 3.96 9.21
CA VAL A 119 -14.45 4.40 9.91
C VAL A 119 -14.11 5.86 9.61
N TYR A 120 -14.33 6.35 8.38
CA TYR A 120 -14.04 7.74 8.04
C TYR A 120 -14.83 8.75 8.88
N ASN A 121 -16.04 8.40 9.37
CA ASN A 121 -16.77 9.26 10.30
C ASN A 121 -16.10 9.35 11.66
N LEU A 122 -15.47 8.26 12.13
CA LEU A 122 -14.69 8.25 13.37
C LEU A 122 -13.40 9.06 13.24
N LEU A 123 -12.91 9.25 12.02
CA LEU A 123 -11.70 10.02 11.70
C LEU A 123 -11.99 11.49 11.37
N GLY A 124 -13.23 11.97 11.56
CA GLY A 124 -13.60 13.36 11.36
C GLY A 124 -14.58 13.62 10.21
N GLY A 125 -15.01 12.59 9.50
CA GLY A 125 -16.00 12.67 8.42
C GLY A 125 -15.40 12.94 7.03
N PRO A 126 -16.24 12.88 5.99
CA PRO A 126 -15.79 13.05 4.62
C PRO A 126 -15.53 14.53 4.31
N VAL A 127 -14.45 14.79 3.56
CA VAL A 127 -14.17 16.11 2.95
C VAL A 127 -14.71 16.15 1.51
N HIS A 128 -14.71 15.00 0.84
CA HIS A 128 -15.17 14.85 -0.53
C HIS A 128 -16.13 13.67 -0.65
N ASP A 129 -17.20 13.83 -1.44
CA ASP A 129 -18.14 12.75 -1.76
C ASP A 129 -17.58 11.78 -2.80
N LYS A 130 -16.62 12.24 -3.61
CA LYS A 130 -15.95 11.46 -4.65
C LYS A 130 -14.47 11.76 -4.66
N LEU A 131 -13.66 10.72 -4.90
CA LEU A 131 -12.21 10.83 -5.07
C LEU A 131 -11.86 10.71 -6.55
N ARG A 132 -11.02 11.64 -7.05
CA ARG A 132 -10.41 11.51 -8.36
C ARG A 132 -9.37 10.40 -8.30
N LEU A 133 -9.44 9.47 -9.25
CA LEU A 133 -8.49 8.37 -9.38
C LEU A 133 -7.51 8.63 -10.51
N TYR A 134 -6.31 8.10 -10.39
CA TYR A 134 -5.35 7.96 -11.46
C TYR A 134 -5.08 6.48 -11.74
N ALA A 135 -4.67 6.16 -12.96
CA ALA A 135 -4.28 4.81 -13.32
C ALA A 135 -2.77 4.60 -13.14
N ASN A 136 -2.37 3.52 -12.46
CA ASN A 136 -0.99 3.07 -12.46
C ASN A 136 -0.70 2.28 -13.74
N LEU A 137 0.32 2.69 -14.49
CA LEU A 137 0.82 1.94 -15.62
C LEU A 137 1.79 0.86 -15.12
N SER A 138 1.60 -0.36 -15.61
CA SER A 138 2.50 -1.46 -15.27
C SER A 138 3.76 -1.37 -16.15
N THR A 139 4.89 -1.09 -15.54
CA THR A 139 6.21 -1.18 -16.18
C THR A 139 6.96 -2.45 -15.79
N HIS A 140 6.35 -3.28 -14.94
CA HIS A 140 6.95 -4.56 -14.56
C HIS A 140 6.89 -5.57 -15.70
N GLY A 141 7.99 -6.25 -15.95
CA GLY A 141 8.10 -7.29 -16.96
C GLY A 141 8.75 -6.82 -18.26
N TYR A 142 9.61 -5.81 -18.21
CA TYR A 142 10.40 -5.32 -19.36
C TYR A 142 9.53 -4.91 -20.58
N LYS A 143 8.48 -4.15 -20.32
CA LYS A 143 7.66 -3.58 -21.39
C LYS A 143 8.45 -2.54 -22.17
N SER A 144 8.33 -2.58 -23.51
CA SER A 144 8.88 -1.55 -24.37
C SER A 144 8.22 -0.20 -24.10
N PRO A 145 8.86 0.92 -24.47
CA PRO A 145 8.23 2.25 -24.40
C PRO A 145 6.87 2.30 -25.10
N GLU A 146 6.73 1.60 -26.23
CA GLU A 146 5.49 1.51 -27.02
C GLU A 146 4.38 0.77 -26.28
N GLU A 147 4.71 -0.34 -25.61
CA GLU A 147 3.74 -1.12 -24.82
C GLU A 147 3.20 -0.31 -23.63
N VAL A 148 4.06 0.47 -22.98
CA VAL A 148 3.64 1.35 -21.88
C VAL A 148 2.79 2.50 -22.38
N ALA A 149 3.15 3.08 -23.54
CA ALA A 149 2.39 4.13 -24.21
C ALA A 149 1.00 3.66 -24.64
N GLU A 150 0.87 2.45 -25.16
CA GLU A 150 -0.43 1.88 -25.54
C GLU A 150 -1.31 1.62 -24.30
N GLN A 151 -0.73 1.06 -23.23
CA GLN A 151 -1.46 0.93 -21.96
C GLN A 151 -1.95 2.29 -21.45
N ALA A 152 -1.15 3.34 -21.58
CA ALA A 152 -1.55 4.69 -21.15
C ALA A 152 -2.76 5.20 -21.97
N LYS A 153 -2.78 4.96 -23.29
CA LYS A 153 -3.96 5.29 -24.14
C LYS A 153 -5.21 4.54 -23.68
N GLU A 154 -5.07 3.24 -23.40
CA GLU A 154 -6.20 2.44 -22.89
C GLU A 154 -6.78 3.03 -21.62
N MET A 155 -5.93 3.45 -20.68
CA MET A 155 -6.40 4.07 -19.43
C MET A 155 -7.11 5.41 -19.69
N VAL A 156 -6.59 6.24 -20.57
CA VAL A 156 -7.26 7.49 -20.98
C VAL A 156 -8.61 7.20 -21.66
N ALA A 157 -8.67 6.19 -22.53
CA ALA A 157 -9.93 5.78 -23.17
C ALA A 157 -10.97 5.25 -22.15
N MET A 158 -10.53 4.69 -21.02
CA MET A 158 -11.40 4.30 -19.90
C MET A 158 -11.90 5.50 -19.06
N GLY A 159 -11.44 6.73 -19.36
CA GLY A 159 -11.86 7.95 -18.68
C GLY A 159 -10.94 8.43 -17.56
N PHE A 160 -9.77 7.83 -17.36
CA PHE A 160 -8.79 8.38 -16.44
C PHE A 160 -8.21 9.69 -16.98
N THR A 161 -8.14 10.70 -16.12
CA THR A 161 -7.58 12.03 -16.45
C THR A 161 -6.15 12.20 -15.94
N ALA A 162 -5.62 11.16 -15.29
CA ALA A 162 -4.26 11.11 -14.80
C ALA A 162 -3.74 9.68 -14.85
N VAL A 163 -2.46 9.52 -15.18
CA VAL A 163 -1.75 8.25 -15.15
C VAL A 163 -0.44 8.38 -14.40
N LYS A 164 0.02 7.31 -13.75
CA LYS A 164 1.31 7.26 -13.08
C LYS A 164 2.14 6.12 -13.64
N MET A 165 3.40 6.39 -13.95
CA MET A 165 4.33 5.39 -14.44
C MET A 165 5.59 5.28 -13.58
N TYR A 166 6.26 4.14 -13.69
CA TYR A 166 7.58 3.89 -13.12
C TYR A 166 8.59 3.80 -14.27
N PRO A 167 9.22 4.92 -14.68
CA PRO A 167 10.04 4.93 -15.89
C PRO A 167 11.37 4.23 -15.73
N PHE A 168 11.81 4.00 -14.49
CA PHE A 168 13.08 3.36 -14.20
C PHE A 168 12.94 1.85 -14.02
N ASP A 169 13.88 1.10 -14.64
CA ASP A 169 14.18 -0.28 -14.29
C ASP A 169 15.66 -0.40 -13.90
N PHE A 170 16.12 -1.58 -13.45
CA PHE A 170 17.51 -1.72 -13.01
C PHE A 170 18.45 -1.73 -14.21
N GLY A 171 19.48 -0.86 -14.18
CA GLY A 171 20.57 -0.82 -15.16
C GLY A 171 20.25 -0.07 -16.45
N GLU A 172 19.11 0.63 -16.52
CA GLU A 172 18.76 1.44 -17.67
C GLU A 172 19.56 2.76 -17.72
N SER A 173 19.86 3.20 -18.93
CA SER A 173 20.44 4.51 -19.19
C SER A 173 19.40 5.63 -19.05
N ASP A 174 19.90 6.85 -18.84
CA ASP A 174 19.03 8.04 -18.79
C ASP A 174 18.27 8.25 -20.11
N ASP A 175 18.82 7.80 -21.25
CA ASP A 175 18.17 7.92 -22.55
C ASP A 175 16.97 6.99 -22.68
N GLU A 176 17.09 5.74 -22.25
CA GLU A 176 15.98 4.78 -22.23
C GLU A 176 14.84 5.23 -21.32
N VAL A 177 15.17 5.75 -20.13
CA VAL A 177 14.20 6.32 -19.20
C VAL A 177 13.47 7.51 -19.83
N TYR A 178 14.23 8.44 -20.44
CA TYR A 178 13.67 9.62 -21.10
C TYR A 178 12.75 9.25 -22.27
N GLU A 179 13.18 8.33 -23.15
CA GLU A 179 12.38 7.86 -24.29
C GLU A 179 11.05 7.27 -23.83
N ARG A 180 11.04 6.46 -22.79
CA ARG A 180 9.82 5.88 -22.22
C ARG A 180 8.83 6.95 -21.76
N VAL A 181 9.32 8.00 -21.10
CA VAL A 181 8.47 9.13 -20.65
C VAL A 181 7.92 9.92 -21.85
N VAL A 182 8.76 10.20 -22.85
CA VAL A 182 8.35 10.89 -24.09
C VAL A 182 7.23 10.12 -24.79
N LYS A 183 7.40 8.82 -25.01
CA LYS A 183 6.41 7.96 -25.66
C LYS A 183 5.06 7.97 -24.94
N VAL A 184 5.06 7.90 -23.62
CA VAL A 184 3.83 7.96 -22.84
C VAL A 184 3.19 9.35 -22.97
N ARG A 185 3.96 10.45 -22.87
CA ARG A 185 3.43 11.80 -23.01
C ARG A 185 2.82 12.04 -24.40
N GLU A 186 3.50 11.60 -25.46
CA GLU A 186 2.98 11.69 -26.84
C GLU A 186 1.66 10.90 -26.97
N ALA A 187 1.57 9.74 -26.34
CA ALA A 187 0.40 8.88 -26.41
C ALA A 187 -0.85 9.44 -25.73
N ILE A 188 -0.69 10.12 -24.59
CA ILE A 188 -1.82 10.63 -23.78
C ILE A 188 -2.13 12.11 -24.02
N GLY A 189 -1.31 12.82 -24.80
CA GLY A 189 -1.47 14.26 -25.05
C GLY A 189 -1.13 15.12 -23.83
N ASN A 190 -1.36 16.42 -23.91
CA ASN A 190 -0.99 17.39 -22.87
C ASN A 190 -2.08 17.62 -21.81
N GLU A 191 -3.29 17.17 -22.04
CA GLU A 191 -4.43 17.38 -21.13
C GLU A 191 -4.52 16.35 -20.01
N THR A 192 -3.91 15.17 -20.22
CA THR A 192 -3.83 14.12 -19.20
C THR A 192 -2.63 14.35 -18.31
N GLU A 193 -2.82 14.34 -17.00
CA GLU A 193 -1.72 14.45 -16.04
C GLU A 193 -0.84 13.19 -16.08
N LEU A 194 0.48 13.39 -16.16
CA LEU A 194 1.47 12.32 -16.11
C LEU A 194 2.30 12.43 -14.85
N MET A 195 2.17 11.47 -13.97
CA MET A 195 2.96 11.34 -12.74
C MET A 195 4.06 10.31 -12.90
N ILE A 196 5.21 10.58 -12.28
CA ILE A 196 6.38 9.70 -12.30
C ILE A 196 6.75 9.31 -10.89
N ASP A 197 6.94 8.00 -10.69
CA ASP A 197 7.43 7.42 -9.44
C ASP A 197 8.74 6.66 -9.72
N ILE A 198 9.84 7.09 -9.14
CA ILE A 198 11.15 6.48 -9.37
C ILE A 198 11.45 5.28 -8.47
N TRP A 199 10.57 4.98 -7.53
CA TRP A 199 10.59 3.82 -6.63
C TRP A 199 11.99 3.38 -6.15
N ARG A 200 12.84 4.34 -5.74
CA ARG A 200 14.21 4.10 -5.24
C ARG A 200 15.16 3.48 -6.27
N LYS A 201 14.85 3.52 -7.57
CA LYS A 201 15.70 2.92 -8.61
C LYS A 201 16.77 3.87 -9.17
N ALA A 202 16.60 5.17 -8.99
CA ALA A 202 17.57 6.16 -9.44
C ALA A 202 18.54 6.55 -8.32
N GLN A 203 19.80 6.80 -8.68
CA GLN A 203 20.75 7.51 -7.84
C GLN A 203 20.38 9.01 -7.79
N PRO A 204 20.80 9.77 -6.76
CA PRO A 204 20.43 11.18 -6.62
C PRO A 204 20.81 12.05 -7.83
N ASP A 205 21.97 11.85 -8.40
CA ASP A 205 22.45 12.56 -9.60
C ASP A 205 21.64 12.19 -10.84
N GLN A 206 21.35 10.91 -11.03
CA GLN A 206 20.50 10.42 -12.11
C GLN A 206 19.07 10.99 -11.99
N ALA A 207 18.51 11.00 -10.78
CA ALA A 207 17.17 11.57 -10.55
C ALA A 207 17.12 13.06 -10.94
N VAL A 208 18.16 13.84 -10.59
CA VAL A 208 18.27 15.26 -10.95
C VAL A 208 18.40 15.44 -12.47
N ASN A 209 19.24 14.63 -13.12
CA ASN A 209 19.45 14.71 -14.59
C ASN A 209 18.16 14.39 -15.34
N ILE A 210 17.47 13.31 -14.97
CA ILE A 210 16.20 12.94 -15.59
C ILE A 210 15.14 14.02 -15.33
N ALA A 211 15.01 14.52 -14.10
CA ALA A 211 14.04 15.58 -13.77
C ALA A 211 14.21 16.80 -14.70
N LYS A 212 15.42 17.26 -14.92
CA LYS A 212 15.70 18.38 -15.84
C LYS A 212 15.32 18.07 -17.29
N ARG A 213 15.53 16.83 -17.74
CA ARG A 213 15.22 16.42 -19.13
C ARG A 213 13.72 16.32 -19.37
N ILE A 214 12.94 15.84 -18.38
CA ILE A 214 11.51 15.64 -18.50
C ILE A 214 10.67 16.88 -18.13
N GLU A 215 11.28 17.92 -17.57
CA GLU A 215 10.60 19.16 -17.20
C GLU A 215 9.70 19.72 -18.34
N PRO A 216 10.14 19.76 -19.62
CA PRO A 216 9.33 20.23 -20.72
C PRO A 216 8.10 19.35 -21.03
N LEU A 217 8.07 18.13 -20.52
CA LEU A 217 7.00 17.14 -20.73
C LEU A 217 5.80 17.32 -19.79
N ARG A 218 5.75 18.39 -19.00
CA ARG A 218 4.65 18.71 -18.07
C ARG A 218 4.33 17.54 -17.14
N ILE A 219 5.34 17.11 -16.38
CA ILE A 219 5.17 16.09 -15.35
C ILE A 219 4.55 16.73 -14.10
N THR A 220 3.58 16.02 -13.48
CA THR A 220 2.87 16.45 -12.27
C THR A 220 3.50 15.86 -11.03
#